data_3ab7b212e86ca7d486b65959a4467d78
#
_entry.id   3ab7b212e86ca7d486b65959a4467d78
#
_cell.length_a   1.000
_cell.length_b   1.000
_cell.length_c   1.000
_cell.angle_alpha   90.00
_cell.angle_beta   90.00
_cell.angle_gamma   90.00
#
_symmetry.space_group_name_H-M   'P 1'
#
loop_
_entity.id
_entity.type
_entity.pdbx_description
1 polymer ?
#
loop_
_entity_poly.entity_id
_entity_poly.type
_entity_poly.pdbx_seq_one_letter_code
_entity_poly.pdbx_strand_id
1 'polypeptide(L)'
;PCDLGTRCTVFMNSKVKQVLREGASVADISAGISYSVIKNCLYKVLKLHGNENLGGKIVVQGGTMRNDAVVRAFELLTHTEVARSNMPELMGAYGCALHAAADYKHRTSGEDEHPTSSRTIDDLQNLAHYETKQLQCKGCENHCYVSRYTFAGGNRFYSGNKCERVFNNKGANGEKGKNIYEYKYSLLFDREIVNTPDVVKNNVKVGIPRILNMYEEYPFWNALLRAAGLGVILSSDSTYSQYEGALNTVMSDNICFPAKLAHSHLKELNENPKVDRILMPYVVYEHNDDPKNTLNSFNCPVVSGYSDVIKSVINLKKPIDTPVINFAQPKALEKQITDYLKQLGVSKKTAHKALREALYAQAVYAAEIKKQGWEILKNEETEAQKTNE
;
A
#
# COMPACT_ATOMS: atom_id res chain seq x y z
N PRO A 1 -18.08 -22.65 -17.62
CA PRO A 1 -17.46 -21.70 -16.68
C PRO A 1 -16.89 -22.41 -15.47
N CYS A 2 -15.73 -21.97 -14.97
CA CYS A 2 -15.13 -22.51 -13.76
C CYS A 2 -15.79 -21.93 -12.49
N ASP A 3 -15.90 -22.73 -11.44
CA ASP A 3 -16.44 -22.25 -10.16
C ASP A 3 -15.34 -21.54 -9.35
N LEU A 4 -15.46 -20.22 -9.23
CA LEU A 4 -14.57 -19.39 -8.44
C LEU A 4 -15.06 -19.18 -6.99
N GLY A 5 -16.23 -19.74 -6.65
CA GLY A 5 -16.85 -19.62 -5.33
C GLY A 5 -17.40 -18.22 -5.03
N THR A 6 -17.56 -17.93 -3.73
CA THR A 6 -18.14 -16.67 -3.22
C THR A 6 -17.16 -15.90 -2.33
N ARG A 7 -15.86 -16.01 -2.58
CA ARG A 7 -14.82 -15.28 -1.82
C ARG A 7 -14.74 -13.84 -2.31
N CYS A 8 -14.23 -12.94 -1.45
CA CYS A 8 -13.95 -11.56 -1.89
C CYS A 8 -12.84 -11.54 -2.96
N THR A 9 -12.78 -10.47 -3.74
CA THR A 9 -11.88 -10.31 -4.90
C THR A 9 -10.42 -10.65 -4.58
N VAL A 10 -9.93 -10.29 -3.39
CA VAL A 10 -8.56 -10.56 -2.96
C VAL A 10 -8.24 -12.05 -2.93
N PHE A 11 -9.14 -12.86 -2.33
CA PHE A 11 -8.96 -14.30 -2.27
C PHE A 11 -9.32 -15.00 -3.60
N MET A 12 -10.13 -14.37 -4.44
CA MET A 12 -10.48 -14.89 -5.75
C MET A 12 -9.26 -14.91 -6.69
N ASN A 13 -8.34 -13.94 -6.58
CA ASN A 13 -7.13 -13.91 -7.41
C ASN A 13 -6.31 -15.20 -7.31
N SER A 14 -6.19 -15.76 -6.10
CA SER A 14 -5.48 -17.03 -5.90
C SER A 14 -6.19 -18.20 -6.60
N LYS A 15 -7.53 -18.22 -6.56
CA LYS A 15 -8.33 -19.24 -7.25
C LYS A 15 -8.25 -19.10 -8.77
N VAL A 16 -8.28 -17.88 -9.30
CA VAL A 16 -8.09 -17.61 -10.73
C VAL A 16 -6.74 -18.14 -11.21
N LYS A 17 -5.67 -17.89 -10.47
CA LYS A 17 -4.33 -18.42 -10.81
C LYS A 17 -4.30 -19.95 -10.78
N GLN A 18 -4.98 -20.56 -9.84
CA GLN A 18 -5.10 -22.01 -9.74
C GLN A 18 -5.78 -22.58 -10.97
N VAL A 19 -6.98 -22.09 -11.33
CA VAL A 19 -7.75 -22.62 -12.47
C VAL A 19 -7.06 -22.36 -13.81
N LEU A 20 -6.28 -21.27 -13.94
CA LEU A 20 -5.41 -21.02 -15.10
C LEU A 20 -4.35 -22.13 -15.24
N ARG A 21 -3.71 -22.53 -14.16
CA ARG A 21 -2.73 -23.63 -14.17
C ARG A 21 -3.39 -24.97 -14.46
N GLU A 22 -4.64 -25.15 -14.11
CA GLU A 22 -5.47 -26.31 -14.40
C GLU A 22 -5.98 -26.32 -15.85
N GLY A 23 -5.68 -25.29 -16.65
CA GLY A 23 -5.99 -25.20 -18.08
C GLY A 23 -7.33 -24.53 -18.39
N ALA A 24 -7.95 -23.82 -17.45
CA ALA A 24 -9.17 -23.07 -17.73
C ALA A 24 -8.92 -21.95 -18.75
N SER A 25 -9.85 -21.80 -19.70
CA SER A 25 -9.81 -20.72 -20.68
C SER A 25 -10.15 -19.36 -20.06
N VAL A 26 -9.74 -18.26 -20.73
CA VAL A 26 -10.14 -16.91 -20.33
C VAL A 26 -11.66 -16.76 -20.31
N ALA A 27 -12.36 -17.40 -21.26
CA ALA A 27 -13.83 -17.39 -21.33
C ALA A 27 -14.46 -18.08 -20.10
N ASP A 28 -13.92 -19.24 -19.68
CA ASP A 28 -14.38 -19.95 -18.48
C ASP A 28 -14.19 -19.14 -17.22
N ILE A 29 -13.05 -18.46 -17.10
CA ILE A 29 -12.73 -17.60 -15.96
C ILE A 29 -13.65 -16.37 -15.94
N SER A 30 -13.84 -15.70 -17.08
CA SER A 30 -14.70 -14.52 -17.18
C SER A 30 -16.16 -14.84 -16.81
N ALA A 31 -16.67 -15.97 -17.29
CA ALA A 31 -17.98 -16.45 -16.89
C ALA A 31 -18.01 -16.78 -15.39
N GLY A 32 -16.99 -17.48 -14.87
CA GLY A 32 -16.86 -17.81 -13.45
C GLY A 32 -16.85 -16.57 -12.54
N ILE A 33 -16.19 -15.48 -12.95
CA ILE A 33 -16.22 -14.20 -12.23
C ILE A 33 -17.66 -13.64 -12.20
N SER A 34 -18.36 -13.63 -13.32
CA SER A 34 -19.75 -13.16 -13.39
C SER A 34 -20.68 -13.94 -12.45
N TYR A 35 -20.57 -15.26 -12.44
CA TYR A 35 -21.28 -16.09 -11.49
C TYR A 35 -20.92 -15.81 -10.04
N SER A 36 -19.64 -15.62 -9.74
CA SER A 36 -19.17 -15.34 -8.38
C SER A 36 -19.70 -14.00 -7.84
N VAL A 37 -19.77 -12.97 -8.69
CA VAL A 37 -20.34 -11.65 -8.32
C VAL A 37 -21.81 -11.83 -7.91
N ILE A 38 -22.59 -12.54 -8.72
CA ILE A 38 -24.03 -12.74 -8.44
C ILE A 38 -24.24 -13.68 -7.25
N LYS A 39 -23.47 -14.76 -7.13
CA LYS A 39 -23.51 -15.63 -5.94
C LYS A 39 -23.23 -14.84 -4.65
N ASN A 40 -22.26 -13.91 -4.67
CA ASN A 40 -22.01 -13.05 -3.52
C ASN A 40 -23.21 -12.14 -3.21
N CYS A 41 -23.83 -11.56 -4.24
CA CYS A 41 -25.03 -10.74 -4.07
C CYS A 41 -26.18 -11.53 -3.45
N LEU A 42 -26.52 -12.67 -4.05
CA LEU A 42 -27.68 -13.48 -3.63
C LEU A 42 -27.48 -14.09 -2.24
N TYR A 43 -26.32 -14.74 -2.00
CA TYR A 43 -26.14 -15.56 -0.81
C TYR A 43 -25.52 -14.80 0.38
N LYS A 44 -24.68 -13.77 0.13
CA LYS A 44 -24.04 -13.05 1.23
C LYS A 44 -24.73 -11.72 1.56
N VAL A 45 -25.19 -10.99 0.54
CA VAL A 45 -25.82 -9.67 0.75
C VAL A 45 -27.31 -9.87 1.02
N LEU A 46 -28.02 -10.53 0.10
CA LEU A 46 -29.46 -10.79 0.24
C LEU A 46 -29.77 -11.95 1.18
N LYS A 47 -28.77 -12.80 1.49
CA LYS A 47 -28.89 -13.98 2.37
C LYS A 47 -30.00 -14.94 1.96
N LEU A 48 -30.20 -15.11 0.65
CA LEU A 48 -31.16 -16.07 0.12
C LEU A 48 -30.69 -17.50 0.40
N HIS A 49 -31.57 -18.30 0.94
CA HIS A 49 -31.33 -19.72 1.26
C HIS A 49 -32.32 -20.61 0.48
N GLY A 50 -31.85 -21.20 -0.62
CA GLY A 50 -32.66 -22.16 -1.39
C GLY A 50 -33.67 -21.50 -2.33
N ASN A 51 -34.93 -21.94 -2.28
CA ASN A 51 -35.99 -21.58 -3.23
C ASN A 51 -36.74 -20.29 -2.85
N GLU A 52 -36.11 -19.34 -2.19
CA GLU A 52 -36.74 -18.05 -1.91
C GLU A 52 -37.07 -17.34 -3.22
N ASN A 53 -38.34 -16.98 -3.38
CA ASN A 53 -38.84 -16.35 -4.60
C ASN A 53 -38.55 -14.84 -4.57
N LEU A 54 -37.72 -14.35 -5.50
CA LEU A 54 -37.46 -12.92 -5.72
C LEU A 54 -38.62 -12.19 -6.41
N GLY A 55 -39.72 -12.89 -6.68
CA GLY A 55 -40.83 -12.38 -7.46
C GLY A 55 -40.70 -12.68 -8.96
N GLY A 56 -41.81 -12.55 -9.69
CA GLY A 56 -41.87 -12.87 -11.10
C GLY A 56 -41.28 -11.80 -12.06
N LYS A 57 -40.93 -10.62 -11.51
CA LYS A 57 -40.38 -9.49 -12.30
C LYS A 57 -39.21 -8.88 -11.51
N ILE A 58 -38.03 -9.02 -12.04
CA ILE A 58 -36.80 -8.46 -11.43
C ILE A 58 -36.29 -7.34 -12.29
N VAL A 59 -36.05 -6.17 -11.70
CA VAL A 59 -35.39 -5.03 -12.35
C VAL A 59 -34.05 -4.81 -11.67
N VAL A 60 -33.02 -4.73 -12.48
CA VAL A 60 -31.65 -4.46 -12.01
C VAL A 60 -31.13 -3.12 -12.51
N GLN A 61 -30.30 -2.49 -11.68
CA GLN A 61 -29.71 -1.19 -12.00
C GLN A 61 -28.30 -1.07 -11.42
N GLY A 62 -27.56 -0.05 -11.83
CA GLY A 62 -26.18 0.19 -11.44
C GLY A 62 -25.19 -0.19 -12.55
N GLY A 63 -23.97 0.37 -12.50
CA GLY A 63 -22.96 0.24 -13.55
C GLY A 63 -22.52 -1.21 -13.81
N THR A 64 -22.51 -2.08 -12.80
CA THR A 64 -22.19 -3.51 -12.93
C THR A 64 -23.15 -4.22 -13.90
N MET A 65 -24.40 -3.76 -13.98
CA MET A 65 -25.41 -4.34 -14.85
C MET A 65 -25.30 -3.92 -16.32
N ARG A 66 -24.31 -3.11 -16.70
CA ARG A 66 -23.94 -2.93 -18.12
C ARG A 66 -23.31 -4.19 -18.72
N ASN A 67 -22.75 -5.03 -17.89
CA ASN A 67 -22.10 -6.27 -18.32
C ASN A 67 -23.16 -7.37 -18.57
N ASP A 68 -23.35 -7.74 -19.83
CA ASP A 68 -24.33 -8.77 -20.25
C ASP A 68 -24.06 -10.14 -19.59
N ALA A 69 -22.79 -10.49 -19.36
CA ALA A 69 -22.45 -11.75 -18.72
C ALA A 69 -22.88 -11.78 -17.25
N VAL A 70 -22.87 -10.65 -16.55
CA VAL A 70 -23.35 -10.53 -15.16
C VAL A 70 -24.87 -10.63 -15.11
N VAL A 71 -25.59 -9.96 -16.02
CA VAL A 71 -27.04 -10.07 -16.14
C VAL A 71 -27.43 -11.52 -16.45
N ARG A 72 -26.77 -12.16 -17.41
CA ARG A 72 -27.02 -13.54 -17.77
C ARG A 72 -26.73 -14.51 -16.62
N ALA A 73 -25.68 -14.30 -15.87
CA ALA A 73 -25.38 -15.09 -14.67
C ALA A 73 -26.48 -14.95 -13.60
N PHE A 74 -27.05 -13.75 -13.46
CA PHE A 74 -28.19 -13.52 -12.56
C PHE A 74 -29.42 -14.32 -12.97
N GLU A 75 -29.81 -14.22 -14.26
CA GLU A 75 -30.96 -14.97 -14.81
C GLU A 75 -30.80 -16.49 -14.64
N LEU A 76 -29.60 -17.01 -14.91
CA LEU A 76 -29.33 -18.43 -14.80
C LEU A 76 -29.33 -18.95 -13.35
N LEU A 77 -28.91 -18.11 -12.41
CA LEU A 77 -28.91 -18.48 -10.98
C LEU A 77 -30.28 -18.35 -10.31
N THR A 78 -31.12 -17.43 -10.79
CA THR A 78 -32.45 -17.18 -10.22
C THR A 78 -33.57 -17.84 -11.03
N HIS A 79 -33.27 -18.38 -12.21
CA HIS A 79 -34.25 -18.91 -13.15
C HIS A 79 -35.37 -17.92 -13.51
N THR A 80 -35.05 -16.61 -13.49
CA THR A 80 -35.98 -15.51 -13.72
C THR A 80 -35.40 -14.54 -14.73
N GLU A 81 -36.21 -14.11 -15.69
CA GLU A 81 -35.82 -13.08 -16.64
C GLU A 81 -35.66 -11.72 -15.92
N VAL A 82 -34.62 -10.97 -16.30
CA VAL A 82 -34.24 -9.72 -15.65
C VAL A 82 -34.38 -8.56 -16.60
N ALA A 83 -35.13 -7.55 -16.21
CA ALA A 83 -35.24 -6.30 -16.93
C ALA A 83 -34.16 -5.31 -16.46
N ARG A 84 -33.53 -4.62 -17.41
CA ARG A 84 -32.65 -3.49 -17.16
C ARG A 84 -32.90 -2.36 -18.15
N SER A 85 -32.60 -1.13 -17.72
CA SER A 85 -32.64 0.02 -18.65
C SER A 85 -31.45 -0.03 -19.62
N ASN A 86 -31.49 0.75 -20.68
CA ASN A 86 -30.36 0.95 -21.62
C ASN A 86 -29.19 1.75 -21.00
N MET A 87 -29.40 2.40 -19.85
CA MET A 87 -28.40 3.14 -19.09
C MET A 87 -28.52 2.83 -17.58
N PRO A 88 -28.25 1.57 -17.20
CA PRO A 88 -28.48 1.10 -15.85
C PRO A 88 -27.64 1.83 -14.79
N GLU A 89 -26.49 2.37 -15.18
CA GLU A 89 -25.59 3.17 -14.35
C GLU A 89 -26.15 4.53 -13.93
N LEU A 90 -27.09 5.09 -14.71
CA LEU A 90 -27.69 6.39 -14.44
C LEU A 90 -29.01 6.30 -13.68
N MET A 91 -29.54 5.11 -13.46
CA MET A 91 -30.87 4.93 -12.85
C MET A 91 -30.97 5.49 -11.43
N GLY A 92 -29.86 5.45 -10.67
CA GLY A 92 -29.80 6.11 -9.35
C GLY A 92 -29.92 7.63 -9.45
N ALA A 93 -29.18 8.24 -10.36
CA ALA A 93 -29.25 9.68 -10.61
C ALA A 93 -30.64 10.11 -11.14
N TYR A 94 -31.23 9.30 -12.02
CA TYR A 94 -32.58 9.52 -12.53
C TYR A 94 -33.63 9.46 -11.40
N GLY A 95 -33.52 8.47 -10.51
CA GLY A 95 -34.38 8.37 -9.35
C GLY A 95 -34.24 9.56 -8.39
N CYS A 96 -33.03 10.03 -8.14
CA CYS A 96 -32.77 11.25 -7.35
C CYS A 96 -33.39 12.49 -8.01
N ALA A 97 -33.32 12.63 -9.35
CA ALA A 97 -33.91 13.73 -10.07
C ALA A 97 -35.44 13.71 -9.96
N LEU A 98 -36.07 12.52 -10.08
CA LEU A 98 -37.52 12.38 -9.90
C LEU A 98 -37.95 12.75 -8.47
N HIS A 99 -37.18 12.31 -7.48
CA HIS A 99 -37.46 12.63 -6.08
C HIS A 99 -37.33 14.13 -5.82
N ALA A 100 -36.24 14.75 -6.28
CA ALA A 100 -36.05 16.20 -6.16
C ALA A 100 -37.18 16.99 -6.87
N ALA A 101 -37.64 16.53 -8.04
CA ALA A 101 -38.77 17.16 -8.73
C ALA A 101 -40.09 17.02 -7.95
N ALA A 102 -40.34 15.91 -7.29
CA ALA A 102 -41.50 15.70 -6.43
C ALA A 102 -41.44 16.61 -5.19
N ASP A 103 -40.28 16.62 -4.52
CA ASP A 103 -40.03 17.50 -3.34
C ASP A 103 -40.19 18.98 -3.69
N TYR A 104 -39.66 19.41 -4.83
CA TYR A 104 -39.81 20.78 -5.31
C TYR A 104 -41.28 21.16 -5.50
N LYS A 105 -42.11 20.29 -6.12
CA LYS A 105 -43.54 20.50 -6.29
C LYS A 105 -44.27 20.60 -4.96
N HIS A 106 -43.90 19.80 -3.97
CA HIS A 106 -44.50 19.87 -2.61
C HIS A 106 -44.12 21.16 -1.89
N ARG A 107 -42.88 21.62 -2.01
CA ARG A 107 -42.41 22.85 -1.33
C ARG A 107 -42.90 24.14 -1.96
N THR A 108 -43.05 24.17 -3.30
CA THR A 108 -43.58 25.35 -4.00
C THR A 108 -45.11 25.52 -3.91
N SER A 109 -45.82 24.54 -3.36
CA SER A 109 -47.23 24.69 -2.99
C SER A 109 -47.45 25.36 -1.62
N GLY A 110 -46.36 25.73 -0.87
CA GLY A 110 -46.36 26.50 0.37
C GLY A 110 -45.65 27.84 0.21
N GLU A 111 -45.87 28.79 1.11
CA GLU A 111 -45.37 30.17 1.04
C GLU A 111 -43.86 30.34 1.31
N ASP A 112 -43.10 29.26 1.47
CA ASP A 112 -41.64 29.31 1.76
C ASP A 112 -40.83 29.26 0.44
N GLU A 113 -40.26 30.38 0.04
CA GLU A 113 -39.21 30.45 -1.00
C GLU A 113 -37.92 29.82 -0.50
N HIS A 114 -37.67 28.57 -0.89
CA HIS A 114 -36.35 27.96 -0.69
C HIS A 114 -35.43 28.31 -1.85
N PRO A 115 -34.14 28.67 -1.59
CA PRO A 115 -33.22 29.03 -2.64
C PRO A 115 -32.99 27.84 -3.55
N THR A 116 -33.34 27.99 -4.83
CA THR A 116 -33.00 27.04 -5.90
C THR A 116 -31.55 27.23 -6.31
N SER A 117 -30.92 26.18 -6.85
CA SER A 117 -29.58 26.28 -7.44
C SER A 117 -29.57 27.41 -8.48
N SER A 118 -28.54 28.27 -8.42
CA SER A 118 -28.32 29.33 -9.43
C SER A 118 -27.89 28.80 -10.81
N ARG A 119 -27.70 27.50 -10.96
CA ARG A 119 -27.28 26.87 -12.21
C ARG A 119 -28.46 26.54 -13.09
N THR A 120 -28.39 26.98 -14.32
CA THR A 120 -29.39 26.69 -15.37
C THR A 120 -29.12 25.33 -16.05
N ILE A 121 -30.08 24.85 -16.82
CA ILE A 121 -29.88 23.65 -17.66
C ILE A 121 -28.79 23.89 -18.70
N ASP A 122 -28.69 25.11 -19.24
CA ASP A 122 -27.63 25.48 -20.19
C ASP A 122 -26.25 25.44 -19.52
N ASP A 123 -26.11 25.84 -18.26
CA ASP A 123 -24.85 25.70 -17.50
C ASP A 123 -24.46 24.22 -17.36
N LEU A 124 -25.41 23.34 -17.10
CA LEU A 124 -25.17 21.89 -16.99
C LEU A 124 -24.82 21.27 -18.34
N GLN A 125 -25.48 21.69 -19.43
CA GLN A 125 -25.15 21.25 -20.78
C GLN A 125 -23.76 21.73 -21.22
N ASN A 126 -23.37 22.95 -20.88
CA ASN A 126 -22.03 23.47 -21.13
C ASN A 126 -20.95 22.71 -20.33
N LEU A 127 -21.25 22.25 -19.12
CA LEU A 127 -20.36 21.38 -18.34
C LEU A 127 -20.23 19.98 -18.94
N ALA A 128 -21.22 19.51 -19.71
CA ALA A 128 -21.15 18.22 -20.41
C ALA A 128 -20.21 18.26 -21.64
N HIS A 129 -19.88 19.44 -22.15
CA HIS A 129 -18.93 19.61 -23.25
C HIS A 129 -17.51 19.81 -22.69
N TYR A 130 -16.67 18.80 -22.84
CA TYR A 130 -15.28 18.84 -22.44
C TYR A 130 -14.38 18.08 -23.43
N GLU A 131 -13.15 18.54 -23.55
CA GLU A 131 -12.10 17.82 -24.26
C GLU A 131 -11.33 16.92 -23.30
N THR A 132 -11.06 15.70 -23.73
CA THR A 132 -10.25 14.76 -22.93
C THR A 132 -8.89 14.56 -23.60
N LYS A 133 -7.81 14.70 -22.80
CA LYS A 133 -6.46 14.39 -23.23
C LYS A 133 -5.79 13.43 -22.25
N GLN A 134 -5.26 12.31 -22.78
CA GLN A 134 -4.45 11.40 -22.01
C GLN A 134 -3.03 11.95 -21.86
N LEU A 135 -2.51 11.99 -20.65
CA LEU A 135 -1.16 12.43 -20.29
C LEU A 135 -0.47 11.33 -19.52
N GLN A 136 0.85 11.20 -19.71
CA GLN A 136 1.66 10.36 -18.85
C GLN A 136 2.36 11.24 -17.82
N CYS A 137 2.15 10.96 -16.53
CA CYS A 137 2.82 11.67 -15.46
C CYS A 137 4.31 11.31 -15.42
N LYS A 138 5.17 12.31 -15.35
CA LYS A 138 6.63 12.15 -15.26
C LYS A 138 7.19 12.50 -13.87
N GLY A 139 6.32 12.65 -12.87
CA GLY A 139 6.71 13.09 -11.52
C GLY A 139 7.38 12.02 -10.66
N CYS A 140 7.23 10.75 -11.01
CA CYS A 140 7.88 9.62 -10.37
C CYS A 140 7.82 8.39 -11.28
N GLU A 141 8.41 7.29 -10.88
CA GLU A 141 8.49 6.04 -11.66
C GLU A 141 7.15 5.32 -11.88
N ASN A 142 6.09 5.72 -11.19
CA ASN A 142 4.76 5.15 -11.44
C ASN A 142 4.20 5.50 -12.83
N HIS A 143 4.71 6.55 -13.47
CA HIS A 143 4.32 6.97 -14.82
C HIS A 143 2.80 6.91 -15.09
N CYS A 144 1.99 7.33 -14.08
CA CYS A 144 0.53 7.23 -14.15
C CYS A 144 -0.03 7.82 -15.45
N TYR A 145 -0.98 7.12 -16.06
CA TYR A 145 -1.81 7.69 -17.11
C TYR A 145 -2.89 8.56 -16.46
N VAL A 146 -2.90 9.85 -16.83
CA VAL A 146 -3.79 10.87 -16.28
C VAL A 146 -4.66 11.41 -17.38
N SER A 147 -5.98 11.36 -17.20
CA SER A 147 -6.94 12.00 -18.08
C SER A 147 -7.12 13.45 -17.67
N ARG A 148 -6.78 14.39 -18.55
CA ARG A 148 -7.09 15.80 -18.38
C ARG A 148 -8.39 16.12 -19.09
N TYR A 149 -9.37 16.60 -18.37
CA TYR A 149 -10.62 17.14 -18.87
C TYR A 149 -10.50 18.65 -18.94
N THR A 150 -10.79 19.25 -20.10
CA THR A 150 -10.79 20.71 -20.29
C THR A 150 -12.20 21.13 -20.66
N PHE A 151 -12.85 21.91 -19.80
CA PHE A 151 -14.21 22.41 -19.99
C PHE A 151 -14.22 23.71 -20.81
N ALA A 152 -15.36 24.07 -21.38
CA ALA A 152 -15.54 25.25 -22.23
C ALA A 152 -15.05 26.56 -21.58
N GLY A 153 -15.14 26.69 -20.24
CA GLY A 153 -14.63 27.83 -19.46
C GLY A 153 -13.11 27.80 -19.20
N GLY A 154 -12.34 26.87 -19.80
CA GLY A 154 -10.90 26.73 -19.57
C GLY A 154 -10.52 26.01 -18.28
N ASN A 155 -11.48 25.69 -17.42
CA ASN A 155 -11.26 24.91 -16.21
C ASN A 155 -10.78 23.50 -16.54
N ARG A 156 -9.87 22.99 -15.74
CA ARG A 156 -9.26 21.66 -15.94
C ARG A 156 -9.53 20.76 -14.75
N PHE A 157 -9.81 19.50 -15.03
CA PHE A 157 -9.93 18.45 -14.05
C PHE A 157 -9.02 17.29 -14.45
N TYR A 158 -8.36 16.67 -13.47
CA TYR A 158 -7.44 15.55 -13.66
C TYR A 158 -7.98 14.31 -12.96
N SER A 159 -7.92 13.17 -13.63
CA SER A 159 -8.36 11.87 -13.13
C SER A 159 -7.35 10.78 -13.50
N GLY A 160 -7.27 9.71 -12.68
CA GLY A 160 -6.34 8.60 -12.90
C GLY A 160 -4.96 8.77 -12.25
N ASN A 161 -4.67 9.94 -11.67
CA ASN A 161 -3.47 10.15 -10.88
C ASN A 161 -3.57 9.39 -9.54
N LYS A 162 -2.48 8.72 -9.14
CA LYS A 162 -2.39 8.02 -7.84
C LYS A 162 -1.99 8.94 -6.68
N CYS A 163 -1.60 10.18 -6.99
CA CYS A 163 -1.25 11.22 -6.02
C CYS A 163 -1.51 12.60 -6.60
N GLU A 164 -1.53 13.63 -5.76
CA GLU A 164 -1.74 15.03 -6.16
C GLU A 164 -0.43 15.82 -6.31
N ARG A 165 0.72 15.15 -6.41
CA ARG A 165 2.05 15.81 -6.46
C ARG A 165 2.26 16.65 -7.71
N VAL A 166 1.84 16.16 -8.88
CA VAL A 166 2.03 16.82 -10.19
C VAL A 166 0.71 17.35 -10.73
N PHE A 167 -0.31 16.52 -10.70
CA PHE A 167 -1.66 16.86 -11.13
C PHE A 167 -2.59 16.88 -9.93
N ASN A 168 -3.18 18.03 -9.62
CA ASN A 168 -4.16 18.15 -8.55
C ASN A 168 -5.36 18.98 -9.03
N ASN A 169 -6.49 18.80 -8.36
CA ASN A 169 -7.76 19.48 -8.65
C ASN A 169 -8.07 20.59 -7.63
N LYS A 170 -7.19 20.81 -6.65
CA LYS A 170 -7.41 21.78 -5.56
C LYS A 170 -6.95 23.21 -5.88
N GLY A 171 -6.45 23.43 -7.11
CA GLY A 171 -5.86 24.72 -7.53
C GLY A 171 -4.39 24.88 -7.13
N ALA A 172 -3.72 25.86 -7.75
CA ALA A 172 -2.27 26.06 -7.60
C ALA A 172 -1.80 26.65 -6.25
N ASN A 173 -2.72 27.06 -5.39
CA ASN A 173 -2.44 27.90 -4.22
C ASN A 173 -2.48 27.17 -2.87
N GLY A 174 -2.55 25.85 -2.85
CA GLY A 174 -2.34 25.14 -1.59
C GLY A 174 -0.84 25.00 -1.34
N GLU A 175 -0.28 25.70 -0.36
CA GLU A 175 1.05 25.39 0.15
C GLU A 175 1.07 23.90 0.50
N LYS A 176 2.01 23.19 -0.12
CA LYS A 176 2.17 21.75 0.19
C LYS A 176 2.78 21.67 1.57
N GLY A 177 2.07 21.10 2.51
CA GLY A 177 2.62 20.75 3.82
C GLY A 177 3.93 19.97 3.69
N LYS A 178 4.78 20.04 4.71
CA LYS A 178 6.08 19.38 4.74
C LYS A 178 5.91 17.85 4.66
N ASN A 179 6.60 17.20 3.73
CA ASN A 179 6.55 15.74 3.60
C ASN A 179 7.39 15.07 4.69
N ILE A 180 6.75 14.67 5.77
CA ILE A 180 7.42 14.02 6.92
C ILE A 180 8.09 12.70 6.52
N TYR A 181 7.53 11.95 5.57
CA TYR A 181 8.11 10.67 5.13
C TYR A 181 9.42 10.87 4.37
N GLU A 182 9.52 11.91 3.54
CA GLU A 182 10.75 12.27 2.84
C GLU A 182 11.84 12.70 3.83
N TYR A 183 11.47 13.48 4.83
CA TYR A 183 12.36 13.83 5.93
C TYR A 183 12.84 12.60 6.72
N LYS A 184 11.92 11.72 7.12
CA LYS A 184 12.25 10.47 7.82
C LYS A 184 13.18 9.59 6.98
N TYR A 185 12.92 9.49 5.69
CA TYR A 185 13.74 8.70 4.77
C TYR A 185 15.18 9.21 4.69
N SER A 186 15.37 10.52 4.51
CA SER A 186 16.72 11.12 4.48
C SER A 186 17.43 10.96 5.82
N LEU A 187 16.73 11.12 6.93
CA LEU A 187 17.31 10.93 8.26
C LEU A 187 17.75 9.48 8.50
N LEU A 188 17.04 8.50 7.94
CA LEU A 188 17.41 7.09 8.06
C LEU A 188 18.62 6.71 7.21
N PHE A 189 18.62 7.09 5.93
CA PHE A 189 19.49 6.48 4.92
C PHE A 189 20.57 7.43 4.37
N ASP A 190 20.35 8.74 4.41
CA ASP A 190 21.26 9.73 3.82
C ASP A 190 22.15 10.42 4.86
N ARG A 191 21.87 10.22 6.15
CA ARG A 191 22.62 10.84 7.24
C ARG A 191 23.66 9.90 7.80
N GLU A 192 24.88 10.37 7.95
CA GLU A 192 25.87 9.73 8.86
C GLU A 192 25.46 9.98 10.30
N ILE A 193 24.80 8.98 10.91
CA ILE A 193 24.21 9.12 12.26
C ILE A 193 25.29 9.08 13.36
N VAL A 194 26.41 8.44 13.10
CA VAL A 194 27.56 8.37 14.01
C VAL A 194 28.84 8.32 13.17
N ASN A 195 29.82 9.14 13.50
CA ASN A 195 31.19 9.05 12.98
C ASN A 195 31.84 7.74 13.47
N THR A 196 31.34 6.60 13.03
CA THR A 196 32.03 5.33 13.20
C THR A 196 33.04 5.24 12.07
N PRO A 197 34.35 5.20 12.41
CA PRO A 197 35.37 5.11 11.37
C PRO A 197 35.13 3.85 10.53
N ASP A 198 35.29 3.98 9.20
CA ASP A 198 35.27 2.89 8.24
C ASP A 198 36.45 1.93 8.39
N VAL A 199 36.80 1.59 9.61
CA VAL A 199 37.85 0.62 9.91
C VAL A 199 37.27 -0.79 9.73
N VAL A 200 37.15 -1.23 8.49
CA VAL A 200 36.84 -2.62 8.17
C VAL A 200 38.02 -3.49 8.62
N LYS A 201 37.96 -3.98 9.85
CA LYS A 201 38.98 -4.88 10.40
C LYS A 201 38.84 -6.31 9.90
N ASN A 202 37.60 -6.72 9.64
CA ASN A 202 37.26 -7.99 9.00
C ASN A 202 36.79 -7.68 7.58
N ASN A 203 37.38 -8.25 6.56
CA ASN A 203 37.00 -8.04 5.15
C ASN A 203 35.56 -8.43 4.79
N VAL A 204 34.69 -8.67 5.78
CA VAL A 204 33.30 -9.06 5.58
C VAL A 204 32.41 -7.84 5.39
N LYS A 205 31.71 -7.79 4.25
CA LYS A 205 30.76 -6.76 3.89
C LYS A 205 29.33 -7.30 3.94
N VAL A 206 28.53 -6.72 4.80
CA VAL A 206 27.14 -7.11 5.04
C VAL A 206 26.20 -6.21 4.23
N GLY A 207 25.41 -6.80 3.36
CA GLY A 207 24.34 -6.13 2.62
C GLY A 207 23.11 -5.93 3.51
N ILE A 208 22.58 -4.70 3.58
CA ILE A 208 21.34 -4.37 4.30
C ILE A 208 20.31 -3.96 3.25
N PRO A 209 19.19 -4.70 3.12
CA PRO A 209 18.11 -4.28 2.23
C PRO A 209 17.29 -3.15 2.85
N ARG A 210 16.94 -2.10 2.09
CA ARG A 210 16.07 -1.00 2.52
C ARG A 210 14.60 -1.43 2.53
N ILE A 211 14.24 -2.31 3.46
CA ILE A 211 12.90 -2.92 3.53
C ILE A 211 12.42 -3.06 4.96
N LEU A 212 11.11 -3.20 5.11
CA LEU A 212 10.43 -3.58 6.33
C LEU A 212 10.92 -2.76 7.54
N ASN A 213 11.35 -3.42 8.61
CA ASN A 213 11.81 -2.80 9.84
C ASN A 213 13.13 -2.00 9.72
N MET A 214 13.84 -2.09 8.60
CA MET A 214 14.98 -1.20 8.34
C MET A 214 14.54 0.27 8.21
N TYR A 215 13.26 0.55 7.94
CA TYR A 215 12.68 1.89 8.01
C TYR A 215 12.50 2.42 9.44
N GLU A 216 12.83 1.63 10.45
CA GLU A 216 12.91 2.05 11.85
C GLU A 216 14.32 1.84 12.45
N GLU A 217 15.00 0.76 12.12
CA GLU A 217 16.16 0.25 12.83
C GLU A 217 17.46 0.29 12.03
N TYR A 218 17.45 0.86 10.83
CA TYR A 218 18.70 0.99 10.06
C TYR A 218 19.82 1.69 10.84
N PRO A 219 19.57 2.76 11.64
CA PRO A 219 20.61 3.38 12.46
C PRO A 219 21.27 2.41 13.42
N PHE A 220 20.47 1.54 14.08
CA PHE A 220 20.99 0.50 14.98
C PHE A 220 21.88 -0.48 14.22
N TRP A 221 21.41 -1.05 13.12
CA TRP A 221 22.15 -2.06 12.37
C TRP A 221 23.41 -1.51 11.71
N ASN A 222 23.35 -0.32 11.14
CA ASN A 222 24.50 0.34 10.54
C ASN A 222 25.60 0.60 11.59
N ALA A 223 25.23 1.19 12.72
CA ALA A 223 26.19 1.45 13.81
C ALA A 223 26.75 0.17 14.42
N LEU A 224 25.93 -0.86 14.62
CA LEU A 224 26.34 -2.17 15.15
C LEU A 224 27.44 -2.79 14.29
N LEU A 225 27.19 -2.93 13.00
CA LEU A 225 28.09 -3.60 12.08
C LEU A 225 29.40 -2.82 11.89
N ARG A 226 29.33 -1.50 11.73
CA ARG A 226 30.53 -0.64 11.60
C ARG A 226 31.36 -0.64 12.88
N ALA A 227 30.75 -0.51 14.04
CA ALA A 227 31.46 -0.58 15.32
C ALA A 227 32.06 -1.98 15.62
N ALA A 228 31.48 -3.03 15.04
CA ALA A 228 32.02 -4.36 15.05
C ALA A 228 33.21 -4.56 14.06
N GLY A 229 33.52 -3.56 13.23
CA GLY A 229 34.57 -3.60 12.23
C GLY A 229 34.18 -4.32 10.94
N LEU A 230 32.88 -4.37 10.63
CA LEU A 230 32.31 -4.96 9.41
C LEU A 230 31.95 -3.86 8.41
N GLY A 231 32.05 -4.16 7.11
CA GLY A 231 31.56 -3.26 6.05
C GLY A 231 30.05 -3.33 5.91
N VAL A 232 29.40 -2.20 5.60
CA VAL A 232 27.98 -2.13 5.35
C VAL A 232 27.72 -1.66 3.93
N ILE A 233 26.87 -2.40 3.19
CA ILE A 233 26.41 -2.03 1.86
C ILE A 233 24.90 -2.00 1.90
N LEU A 234 24.34 -0.82 1.71
CA LEU A 234 22.89 -0.62 1.65
C LEU A 234 22.40 -0.87 0.22
N SER A 235 21.25 -1.52 0.03
CA SER A 235 20.64 -1.63 -1.29
C SER A 235 20.23 -0.25 -1.83
N SER A 236 20.03 -0.14 -3.13
CA SER A 236 19.55 1.08 -3.78
C SER A 236 18.12 1.43 -3.33
N ASP A 237 17.62 2.59 -3.75
CA ASP A 237 16.23 2.99 -3.54
C ASP A 237 15.28 2.07 -4.29
N SER A 238 14.08 1.85 -3.73
CA SER A 238 13.06 1.06 -4.40
C SER A 238 12.60 1.74 -5.69
N THR A 239 12.67 1.04 -6.81
CA THR A 239 12.15 1.50 -8.08
C THR A 239 11.08 0.56 -8.62
N TYR A 240 10.17 1.08 -9.46
CA TYR A 240 9.14 0.24 -10.07
C TYR A 240 9.75 -0.82 -10.99
N SER A 241 10.79 -0.47 -11.73
CA SER A 241 11.51 -1.39 -12.63
C SER A 241 12.15 -2.56 -11.87
N GLN A 242 12.78 -2.28 -10.71
CA GLN A 242 13.34 -3.33 -9.85
C GLN A 242 12.26 -4.25 -9.30
N TYR A 243 11.12 -3.67 -8.88
CA TYR A 243 9.96 -4.43 -8.42
C TYR A 243 9.42 -5.35 -9.51
N GLU A 244 9.20 -4.85 -10.73
CA GLU A 244 8.76 -5.66 -11.87
C GLU A 244 9.75 -6.78 -12.18
N GLY A 245 11.05 -6.51 -12.15
CA GLY A 245 12.10 -7.51 -12.39
C GLY A 245 12.19 -8.62 -11.34
N ALA A 246 11.52 -8.45 -10.18
CA ALA A 246 11.47 -9.44 -9.11
C ALA A 246 10.09 -10.12 -8.95
N LEU A 247 9.08 -9.71 -9.71
CA LEU A 247 7.70 -10.20 -9.58
C LEU A 247 7.57 -11.73 -9.71
N ASN A 248 8.41 -12.35 -10.52
CA ASN A 248 8.40 -13.80 -10.73
C ASN A 248 8.79 -14.60 -9.47
N THR A 249 9.42 -13.96 -8.49
CA THR A 249 9.80 -14.57 -7.21
C THR A 249 8.74 -14.38 -6.13
N VAL A 250 7.76 -13.50 -6.35
CA VAL A 250 6.67 -13.22 -5.39
C VAL A 250 5.63 -14.33 -5.46
N MET A 251 5.53 -15.14 -4.42
CA MET A 251 4.69 -16.34 -4.40
C MET A 251 3.19 -16.06 -4.22
N SER A 252 2.84 -14.94 -3.62
CA SER A 252 1.44 -14.58 -3.33
C SER A 252 1.15 -13.13 -3.66
N ASP A 253 0.07 -12.89 -4.41
CA ASP A 253 -0.41 -11.53 -4.68
C ASP A 253 -1.01 -10.85 -3.43
N ASN A 254 -1.38 -11.64 -2.45
CA ASN A 254 -2.04 -11.16 -1.22
C ASN A 254 -1.07 -10.68 -0.15
N ILE A 255 0.24 -10.88 -0.35
CA ILE A 255 1.24 -10.33 0.56
C ILE A 255 1.29 -8.80 0.45
N CYS A 256 1.58 -8.11 1.54
CA CYS A 256 1.68 -6.65 1.56
C CYS A 256 2.77 -6.14 0.60
N PHE A 257 2.59 -4.91 0.11
CA PHE A 257 3.51 -4.35 -0.88
C PHE A 257 4.97 -4.21 -0.36
N PRO A 258 5.22 -3.81 0.90
CA PRO A 258 6.58 -3.82 1.46
C PRO A 258 7.28 -5.19 1.41
N ALA A 259 6.54 -6.28 1.64
CA ALA A 259 7.09 -7.62 1.50
C ALA A 259 7.43 -7.96 0.04
N LYS A 260 6.63 -7.51 -0.93
CA LYS A 260 6.92 -7.67 -2.36
C LYS A 260 8.21 -6.94 -2.76
N LEU A 261 8.42 -5.73 -2.24
CA LEU A 261 9.65 -4.96 -2.46
C LEU A 261 10.89 -5.68 -1.91
N ALA A 262 10.74 -6.46 -0.83
CA ALA A 262 11.86 -7.20 -0.25
C ALA A 262 12.55 -8.12 -1.28
N HIS A 263 11.80 -8.71 -2.19
CA HIS A 263 12.34 -9.59 -3.25
C HIS A 263 13.33 -8.86 -4.17
N SER A 264 13.02 -7.63 -4.57
CA SER A 264 13.90 -6.84 -5.45
C SER A 264 15.20 -6.44 -4.76
N HIS A 265 15.13 -5.98 -3.51
CA HIS A 265 16.31 -5.60 -2.74
C HIS A 265 17.21 -6.79 -2.40
N LEU A 266 16.61 -7.94 -2.05
CA LEU A 266 17.38 -9.17 -1.80
C LEU A 266 18.05 -9.68 -3.08
N LYS A 267 17.37 -9.62 -4.24
CA LYS A 267 17.94 -9.97 -5.53
C LYS A 267 19.14 -9.08 -5.89
N GLU A 268 19.00 -7.76 -5.72
CA GLU A 268 20.08 -6.79 -5.94
C GLU A 268 21.31 -7.12 -5.10
N LEU A 269 21.15 -7.27 -3.78
CA LEU A 269 22.26 -7.57 -2.88
C LEU A 269 22.87 -8.96 -3.13
N ASN A 270 22.06 -9.95 -3.52
CA ASN A 270 22.53 -11.28 -3.86
C ASN A 270 23.40 -11.30 -5.12
N GLU A 271 23.13 -10.40 -6.06
CA GLU A 271 23.91 -10.25 -7.30
C GLU A 271 25.09 -9.29 -7.16
N ASN A 272 25.13 -8.43 -6.15
CA ASN A 272 26.17 -7.42 -5.95
C ASN A 272 27.51 -8.06 -5.54
N PRO A 273 28.59 -8.00 -6.38
CA PRO A 273 29.87 -8.67 -6.08
C PRO A 273 30.59 -8.11 -4.84
N LYS A 274 30.21 -6.94 -4.36
CA LYS A 274 30.82 -6.30 -3.19
C LYS A 274 30.22 -6.79 -1.87
N VAL A 275 29.10 -7.52 -1.89
CA VAL A 275 28.41 -8.05 -0.71
C VAL A 275 28.85 -9.48 -0.47
N ASP A 276 29.23 -9.83 0.75
CA ASP A 276 29.59 -11.19 1.15
C ASP A 276 28.42 -11.96 1.74
N ARG A 277 27.54 -11.27 2.46
CA ARG A 277 26.36 -11.82 3.11
C ARG A 277 25.27 -10.77 3.28
N ILE A 278 24.02 -11.16 3.46
CA ILE A 278 22.89 -10.26 3.53
C ILE A 278 22.25 -10.39 4.93
N LEU A 279 21.97 -9.26 5.57
CA LEU A 279 21.29 -9.23 6.87
C LEU A 279 19.78 -9.00 6.66
N MET A 280 18.98 -9.95 7.11
CA MET A 280 17.52 -9.84 7.17
C MET A 280 17.01 -10.44 8.49
N PRO A 281 17.09 -9.69 9.60
CA PRO A 281 16.80 -10.21 10.93
C PRO A 281 15.32 -10.57 11.08
N TYR A 282 15.03 -11.51 11.97
CA TYR A 282 13.69 -11.77 12.50
C TYR A 282 13.47 -10.89 13.71
N VAL A 283 12.87 -9.74 13.53
CA VAL A 283 12.52 -8.87 14.65
C VAL A 283 11.14 -9.28 15.16
N VAL A 284 11.11 -10.02 16.26
CA VAL A 284 9.88 -10.56 16.85
C VAL A 284 9.20 -9.53 17.71
N TYR A 285 9.98 -8.80 18.51
CA TYR A 285 9.48 -7.74 19.40
C TYR A 285 10.23 -6.44 19.13
N GLU A 286 9.46 -5.38 18.90
CA GLU A 286 9.98 -4.02 18.83
C GLU A 286 10.22 -3.38 20.21
N HIS A 287 10.85 -2.21 20.20
CA HIS A 287 10.89 -1.35 21.37
C HIS A 287 9.46 -1.05 21.84
N ASN A 288 9.27 -1.10 23.16
CA ASN A 288 8.01 -0.71 23.76
C ASN A 288 8.18 0.63 24.46
N ASP A 289 7.81 1.70 23.76
CA ASP A 289 7.93 3.09 24.25
C ASP A 289 6.87 3.43 25.32
N ASP A 290 5.79 2.67 25.39
CA ASP A 290 4.73 2.87 26.38
C ASP A 290 4.27 1.55 27.01
N PRO A 291 5.11 0.92 27.85
CA PRO A 291 4.80 -0.37 28.46
C PRO A 291 3.63 -0.33 29.44
N LYS A 292 3.15 0.86 29.81
CA LYS A 292 2.00 0.99 30.72
C LYS A 292 0.66 0.87 29.97
N ASN A 293 0.60 1.30 28.72
CA ASN A 293 -0.62 1.35 27.93
C ASN A 293 -0.64 0.34 26.78
N THR A 294 0.48 -0.30 26.46
CA THR A 294 0.59 -1.31 25.40
C THR A 294 0.69 -2.71 25.99
N LEU A 295 -0.10 -3.65 25.44
CA LEU A 295 -0.10 -5.05 25.88
C LEU A 295 1.16 -5.82 25.41
N ASN A 296 1.64 -5.49 24.21
CA ASN A 296 2.82 -6.13 23.62
C ASN A 296 3.40 -5.27 22.50
N SER A 297 4.58 -5.65 22.00
CA SER A 297 5.27 -5.02 20.87
C SER A 297 5.61 -6.02 19.77
N PHE A 298 4.74 -7.00 19.52
CA PHE A 298 4.94 -7.98 18.46
C PHE A 298 4.92 -7.34 17.09
N ASN A 299 5.87 -7.73 16.25
CA ASN A 299 5.84 -7.45 14.84
C ASN A 299 4.89 -8.37 14.06
N CYS A 300 4.50 -7.94 12.86
CA CYS A 300 3.74 -8.78 11.96
C CYS A 300 4.57 -9.99 11.47
N PRO A 301 3.93 -11.07 11.01
CA PRO A 301 4.63 -12.27 10.52
C PRO A 301 5.62 -12.00 9.37
N VAL A 302 5.41 -10.94 8.59
CA VAL A 302 6.33 -10.57 7.51
C VAL A 302 7.66 -10.07 8.09
N VAL A 303 7.65 -9.21 9.10
CA VAL A 303 8.89 -8.72 9.74
C VAL A 303 9.57 -9.83 10.53
N SER A 304 8.80 -10.71 11.18
CA SER A 304 9.33 -11.74 12.04
C SER A 304 9.71 -13.06 11.35
N GLY A 305 9.46 -13.24 10.04
CA GLY A 305 9.72 -14.54 9.41
C GLY A 305 9.79 -14.60 7.88
N TYR A 306 9.63 -13.50 7.17
CA TYR A 306 9.49 -13.54 5.71
C TYR A 306 10.76 -13.92 4.94
N SER A 307 11.92 -13.82 5.58
CA SER A 307 13.19 -14.22 4.96
C SER A 307 13.22 -15.70 4.54
N ASP A 308 12.51 -16.59 5.25
CA ASP A 308 12.46 -18.00 4.85
C ASP A 308 11.62 -18.21 3.58
N VAL A 309 10.57 -17.41 3.37
CA VAL A 309 9.83 -17.41 2.11
C VAL A 309 10.76 -16.98 0.97
N ILE A 310 11.51 -15.89 1.16
CA ILE A 310 12.44 -15.38 0.15
C ILE A 310 13.56 -16.40 -0.15
N LYS A 311 14.13 -17.03 0.88
CA LYS A 311 15.13 -18.09 0.72
C LYS A 311 14.64 -19.26 -0.15
N SER A 312 13.34 -19.55 -0.11
CA SER A 312 12.77 -20.66 -0.88
C SER A 312 12.55 -20.36 -2.37
N VAL A 313 12.56 -19.08 -2.76
CA VAL A 313 12.17 -18.64 -4.12
C VAL A 313 13.27 -17.93 -4.89
N ILE A 314 14.31 -17.41 -4.21
CA ILE A 314 15.47 -16.78 -4.84
C ILE A 314 16.64 -17.78 -4.87
N ASN A 315 17.29 -17.89 -6.03
CA ASN A 315 18.53 -18.64 -6.14
C ASN A 315 19.66 -17.87 -5.43
N LEU A 316 19.98 -18.29 -4.21
CA LEU A 316 20.92 -17.60 -3.33
C LEU A 316 22.36 -17.92 -3.72
N LYS A 317 23.13 -16.88 -4.06
CA LYS A 317 24.59 -16.91 -4.24
C LYS A 317 25.32 -16.57 -2.94
N LYS A 318 24.61 -16.02 -1.96
CA LYS A 318 25.16 -15.51 -0.71
C LYS A 318 24.31 -15.94 0.49
N PRO A 319 24.90 -16.15 1.67
CA PRO A 319 24.13 -16.44 2.86
C PRO A 319 23.26 -15.25 3.28
N ILE A 320 22.04 -15.53 3.71
CA ILE A 320 21.16 -14.57 4.36
C ILE A 320 21.19 -14.85 5.86
N ASP A 321 21.65 -13.85 6.62
CA ASP A 321 21.68 -13.88 8.08
C ASP A 321 20.32 -13.47 8.64
N THR A 322 19.77 -14.32 9.47
CA THR A 322 18.45 -14.11 10.07
C THR A 322 18.49 -14.24 11.59
N PRO A 323 19.29 -13.39 12.29
CA PRO A 323 19.29 -13.43 13.75
C PRO A 323 17.89 -13.10 14.27
N VAL A 324 17.45 -13.86 15.27
CA VAL A 324 16.19 -13.60 15.97
C VAL A 324 16.42 -12.51 17.00
N ILE A 325 15.64 -11.43 16.94
CA ILE A 325 15.85 -10.21 17.70
C ILE A 325 14.61 -9.87 18.55
N ASN A 326 14.87 -9.48 19.78
CA ASN A 326 13.88 -8.99 20.72
C ASN A 326 14.36 -7.65 21.31
N PHE A 327 13.87 -6.54 20.76
CA PHE A 327 14.22 -5.20 21.25
C PHE A 327 13.52 -4.85 22.57
N ALA A 328 12.42 -5.51 22.93
CA ALA A 328 11.70 -5.25 24.17
C ALA A 328 12.46 -5.74 25.42
N GLN A 329 13.41 -6.68 25.27
CA GLN A 329 14.13 -7.29 26.39
C GLN A 329 15.65 -7.10 26.28
N PRO A 330 16.25 -6.13 26.98
CA PRO A 330 17.68 -5.79 26.84
C PRO A 330 18.65 -6.97 27.03
N LYS A 331 18.39 -7.87 27.99
CA LYS A 331 19.25 -9.05 28.23
C LYS A 331 19.18 -10.07 27.11
N ALA A 332 17.99 -10.25 26.53
CA ALA A 332 17.79 -11.11 25.34
C ALA A 332 18.50 -10.53 24.13
N LEU A 333 18.31 -9.23 23.86
CA LEU A 333 18.97 -8.50 22.79
C LEU A 333 20.49 -8.62 22.88
N GLU A 334 21.08 -8.37 24.07
CA GLU A 334 22.52 -8.47 24.27
C GLU A 334 23.07 -9.86 23.92
N LYS A 335 22.37 -10.91 24.36
CA LYS A 335 22.74 -12.29 24.02
C LYS A 335 22.63 -12.54 22.53
N GLN A 336 21.50 -12.20 21.92
CA GLN A 336 21.21 -12.42 20.48
C GLN A 336 22.23 -11.72 19.58
N ILE A 337 22.53 -10.45 19.87
CA ILE A 337 23.53 -9.67 19.11
C ILE A 337 24.94 -10.24 19.33
N THR A 338 25.29 -10.61 20.54
CA THR A 338 26.62 -11.21 20.84
C THR A 338 26.79 -12.54 20.11
N ASP A 339 25.76 -13.39 20.12
CA ASP A 339 25.78 -14.70 19.41
C ASP A 339 25.87 -14.49 17.88
N TYR A 340 25.15 -13.55 17.32
CA TYR A 340 25.22 -13.21 15.90
C TYR A 340 26.62 -12.70 15.49
N LEU A 341 27.13 -11.70 16.20
CA LEU A 341 28.45 -11.13 15.90
C LEU A 341 29.59 -12.12 16.09
N LYS A 342 29.46 -13.06 17.05
CA LYS A 342 30.42 -14.17 17.24
C LYS A 342 30.49 -15.07 16.00
N GLN A 343 29.35 -15.36 15.34
CA GLN A 343 29.34 -16.14 14.09
C GLN A 343 30.11 -15.43 12.95
N LEU A 344 30.23 -14.11 13.04
CA LEU A 344 30.98 -13.28 12.11
C LEU A 344 32.46 -13.09 12.54
N GLY A 345 32.93 -13.82 13.54
CA GLY A 345 34.31 -13.75 14.03
C GLY A 345 34.61 -12.55 14.95
N VAL A 346 33.57 -11.84 15.40
CA VAL A 346 33.74 -10.68 16.29
C VAL A 346 33.90 -11.12 17.76
N SER A 347 34.87 -10.54 18.45
CA SER A 347 35.11 -10.86 19.88
C SER A 347 33.95 -10.38 20.74
N LYS A 348 33.68 -11.09 21.86
CA LYS A 348 32.65 -10.70 22.84
C LYS A 348 32.80 -9.26 23.31
N LYS A 349 34.04 -8.82 23.61
CA LYS A 349 34.34 -7.44 24.05
C LYS A 349 33.95 -6.41 22.99
N THR A 350 34.27 -6.69 21.74
CA THR A 350 33.91 -5.83 20.60
C THR A 350 32.39 -5.81 20.38
N ALA A 351 31.72 -6.96 20.47
CA ALA A 351 30.26 -7.07 20.32
C ALA A 351 29.51 -6.24 21.36
N HIS A 352 29.92 -6.27 22.63
CA HIS A 352 29.31 -5.44 23.68
C HIS A 352 29.54 -3.94 23.45
N LYS A 353 30.74 -3.56 22.94
CA LYS A 353 30.99 -2.16 22.57
C LYS A 353 30.09 -1.75 21.38
N ALA A 354 30.03 -2.57 20.34
CA ALA A 354 29.23 -2.32 19.16
C ALA A 354 27.73 -2.20 19.47
N LEU A 355 27.22 -3.03 20.39
CA LEU A 355 25.83 -2.95 20.83
C LEU A 355 25.52 -1.60 21.50
N ARG A 356 26.43 -1.08 22.35
CA ARG A 356 26.25 0.24 23.00
C ARG A 356 26.20 1.37 21.97
N GLU A 357 27.11 1.35 20.99
CA GLU A 357 27.10 2.33 19.88
C GLU A 357 25.81 2.24 19.05
N ALA A 358 25.33 1.03 18.79
CA ALA A 358 24.07 0.80 18.05
C ALA A 358 22.84 1.36 18.79
N LEU A 359 22.73 1.07 20.10
CA LEU A 359 21.64 1.58 20.94
C LEU A 359 21.69 3.11 21.04
N TYR A 360 22.88 3.69 21.15
CA TYR A 360 23.05 5.14 21.15
C TYR A 360 22.61 5.76 19.81
N ALA A 361 23.04 5.20 18.68
CA ALA A 361 22.66 5.68 17.36
C ALA A 361 21.12 5.64 17.15
N GLN A 362 20.47 4.57 17.61
CA GLN A 362 19.02 4.43 17.56
C GLN A 362 18.32 5.47 18.45
N ALA A 363 18.82 5.69 19.65
CA ALA A 363 18.25 6.69 20.56
C ALA A 363 18.37 8.12 20.01
N VAL A 364 19.50 8.47 19.38
CA VAL A 364 19.71 9.76 18.72
C VAL A 364 18.73 9.95 17.56
N TYR A 365 18.53 8.91 16.75
CA TYR A 365 17.56 8.93 15.66
C TYR A 365 16.13 9.14 16.18
N ALA A 366 15.71 8.36 17.18
CA ALA A 366 14.36 8.46 17.76
C ALA A 366 14.10 9.86 18.37
N ALA A 367 15.10 10.43 19.07
CA ALA A 367 15.00 11.77 19.63
C ALA A 367 14.85 12.85 18.55
N GLU A 368 15.58 12.74 17.44
CA GLU A 368 15.53 13.69 16.33
C GLU A 368 14.18 13.62 15.60
N ILE A 369 13.67 12.42 15.29
CA ILE A 369 12.35 12.25 14.68
C ILE A 369 11.26 12.86 15.56
N LYS A 370 11.31 12.59 16.87
CA LYS A 370 10.33 13.13 17.81
C LYS A 370 10.39 14.66 17.88
N LYS A 371 11.58 15.24 17.93
CA LYS A 371 11.78 16.68 17.96
C LYS A 371 11.21 17.34 16.70
N GLN A 372 11.57 16.85 15.54
CA GLN A 372 11.10 17.40 14.26
C GLN A 372 9.59 17.21 14.06
N GLY A 373 9.05 16.09 14.50
CA GLY A 373 7.60 15.86 14.49
C GLY A 373 6.85 16.91 15.30
N TRP A 374 7.33 17.24 16.50
CA TRP A 374 6.73 18.29 17.34
C TRP A 374 6.87 19.69 16.75
N GLU A 375 8.01 20.00 16.13
CA GLU A 375 8.21 21.29 15.44
C GLU A 375 7.24 21.48 14.28
N ILE A 376 7.02 20.42 13.48
CA ILE A 376 6.08 20.45 12.37
C ILE A 376 4.65 20.64 12.88
N LEU A 377 4.21 19.88 13.89
CA LEU A 377 2.87 20.00 14.47
C LEU A 377 2.60 21.40 15.03
N LYS A 378 3.57 22.02 15.72
CA LYS A 378 3.42 23.39 16.24
C LYS A 378 3.30 24.42 15.13
N ASN A 379 4.05 24.26 14.04
CA ASN A 379 3.96 25.17 12.90
C ASN A 379 2.60 25.08 12.20
N GLU A 380 2.11 23.88 11.95
CA GLU A 380 0.78 23.63 11.35
C GLU A 380 -0.35 24.17 12.24
N GLU A 381 -0.25 24.00 13.57
CA GLU A 381 -1.23 24.55 14.51
C GLU A 381 -1.25 26.09 14.47
N THR A 382 -0.07 26.71 14.39
CA THR A 382 0.06 28.18 14.30
C THR A 382 -0.50 28.72 13.00
N GLU A 383 -0.27 28.02 11.87
CA GLU A 383 -0.83 28.40 10.57
C GLU A 383 -2.34 28.22 10.51
N ALA A 384 -2.86 27.13 11.09
CA ALA A 384 -4.30 26.89 11.18
C ALA A 384 -5.02 27.96 12.00
N GLN A 385 -4.39 28.47 13.07
CA GLN A 385 -4.94 29.57 13.88
C GLN A 385 -5.00 30.88 13.08
N LYS A 386 -3.97 31.20 12.28
CA LYS A 386 -3.94 32.41 11.43
C LYS A 386 -4.98 32.39 10.29
N THR A 387 -5.37 31.20 9.82
CA THR A 387 -6.35 31.04 8.74
C THR A 387 -7.80 31.11 9.24
N ASN A 388 -8.00 30.97 10.54
CA ASN A 388 -9.33 31.07 11.19
C ASN A 388 -9.59 32.48 11.78
N GLU A 389 -8.65 33.40 11.75
CA GLU A 389 -8.78 34.84 11.99
C GLU A 389 -8.98 35.60 10.66
#